data_9051b37cfcab7d7657a075249f0c9ba9
#
_entry.id   9051b37cfcab7d7657a075249f0c9ba9
#
_cell.length_a   1.000
_cell.length_b   1.000
_cell.length_c   1.000
_cell.angle_alpha   90.00
_cell.angle_beta   90.00
_cell.angle_gamma   90.00
#
_symmetry.space_group_name_H-M   'P 1'
#
loop_
_entity.id
_entity.type
_entity.pdbx_description
1 polymer ?
#
loop_
_entity_poly.entity_id
_entity_poly.type
_entity_poly.pdbx_seq_one_letter_code
_entity_poly.pdbx_strand_id
1 'polypeptide(L)' 'MSDTKPVVHYNADAHKIIMVGFPAMVFPIDHPSEFVSNGQVCSTSRVERLTDTGFETVNTIYVAMVQGESGWVLK' A
#
# COMPACT_ATOMS: atom_id res chain seq x y z
N MET A 1 -3.35 -9.29 23.49
CA MET A 1 -4.16 -9.08 22.29
C MET A 1 -3.31 -8.58 21.16
N SER A 2 -3.57 -9.08 20.00
CA SER A 2 -2.79 -8.71 18.82
C SER A 2 -3.43 -7.51 18.12
N ASP A 3 -2.63 -6.52 17.85
CA ASP A 3 -3.05 -5.35 17.07
C ASP A 3 -2.59 -5.49 15.64
N THR A 4 -2.83 -6.65 15.07
CA THR A 4 -2.41 -6.93 13.71
C THR A 4 -3.15 -6.00 12.74
N LYS A 5 -2.39 -5.21 12.01
CA LYS A 5 -2.96 -4.34 10.99
C LYS A 5 -3.21 -5.12 9.72
N PRO A 6 -4.25 -4.78 8.97
CA PRO A 6 -4.43 -5.39 7.65
C PRO A 6 -3.25 -5.05 6.75
N VAL A 7 -2.96 -5.95 5.84
CA VAL A 7 -1.89 -5.76 4.85
C VAL A 7 -2.55 -5.55 3.49
N VAL A 8 -2.13 -4.48 2.81
CA VAL A 8 -2.62 -4.14 1.48
C VAL A 8 -1.44 -4.07 0.53
N HIS A 9 -1.52 -4.77 -0.58
CA HIS A 9 -0.50 -4.69 -1.62
C HIS A 9 -0.85 -3.59 -2.60
N TYR A 10 0.15 -2.87 -3.08
CA TYR A 10 -0.09 -1.78 -4.01
C TYR A 10 0.93 -1.82 -5.15
N ASN A 11 0.55 -1.18 -6.26
CA ASN A 11 1.37 -1.14 -7.47
C ASN A 11 2.47 -0.09 -7.31
N ALA A 12 3.69 -0.54 -7.05
CA ALA A 12 4.81 0.36 -6.85
C ALA A 12 5.29 1.02 -8.15
N ASP A 13 4.98 0.44 -9.30
CA ASP A 13 5.35 1.04 -10.58
C ASP A 13 4.59 2.33 -10.86
N ALA A 14 3.41 2.46 -10.27
CA ALA A 14 2.56 3.65 -10.48
C ALA A 14 2.56 4.57 -9.27
N HIS A 15 3.48 4.37 -8.33
CA HIS A 15 3.45 5.11 -7.07
C HIS A 15 3.91 6.56 -7.24
N LYS A 16 3.45 7.38 -6.32
CA LYS A 16 4.00 8.71 -6.08
C LYS A 16 5.04 8.62 -4.98
N ILE A 17 5.72 9.73 -4.73
CA ILE A 17 6.69 9.80 -3.63
C ILE A 17 5.93 9.58 -2.31
N ILE A 18 6.46 8.69 -1.49
CA ILE A 18 5.88 8.38 -0.19
C ILE A 18 6.73 9.02 0.89
N MET A 19 6.12 9.87 1.71
CA MET A 19 6.82 10.63 2.74
C MET A 19 6.16 10.41 4.09
N VAL A 20 6.98 10.16 5.10
CA VAL A 20 6.52 10.06 6.48
C VAL A 20 5.90 11.39 6.90
N GLY A 21 4.75 11.32 7.57
CA GLY A 21 4.02 12.49 8.05
C GLY A 21 2.96 12.99 7.10
N PHE A 22 2.85 12.39 5.92
CA PHE A 22 1.87 12.80 4.90
C PHE A 22 1.10 11.59 4.39
N PRO A 23 -0.16 11.80 3.95
CA PRO A 23 -0.88 10.72 3.27
C PRO A 23 -0.18 10.33 1.99
N ALA A 24 -0.27 9.07 1.62
CA ALA A 24 0.26 8.58 0.35
C ALA A 24 -0.90 8.33 -0.61
N MET A 25 -0.61 8.40 -1.90
CA MET A 25 -1.56 8.04 -2.95
C MET A 25 -1.01 6.82 -3.67
N VAL A 26 -1.77 5.74 -3.64
CA VAL A 26 -1.32 4.46 -4.17
C VAL A 26 -2.43 3.83 -5.01
N PHE A 27 -2.04 2.86 -5.83
CA PHE A 27 -2.97 2.05 -6.60
C PHE A 27 -3.03 0.67 -5.95
N PRO A 28 -4.03 0.40 -5.09
CA PRO A 28 -4.09 -0.89 -4.40
C PRO A 28 -4.39 -2.03 -5.36
N ILE A 29 -3.86 -3.20 -5.06
CA ILE A 29 -4.08 -4.41 -5.83
C ILE A 29 -5.15 -5.26 -5.16
N ASP A 30 -5.13 -5.32 -3.83
CA ASP A 30 -6.00 -6.23 -3.07
C ASP A 30 -6.58 -5.57 -1.82
N HIS A 31 -7.05 -4.33 -1.97
CA HIS A 31 -7.63 -3.62 -0.83
C HIS A 31 -8.87 -4.38 -0.32
N PRO A 32 -8.97 -4.59 1.00
CA PRO A 32 -10.07 -5.39 1.54
C PRO A 32 -11.43 -4.68 1.53
N SER A 33 -11.44 -3.36 1.39
CA SER A 33 -12.70 -2.62 1.41
C SER A 33 -13.39 -2.68 0.07
N GLU A 34 -14.67 -3.01 0.06
CA GLU A 34 -15.46 -3.00 -1.17
C GLU A 34 -15.72 -1.60 -1.70
N PHE A 35 -15.45 -0.59 -0.89
CA PHE A 35 -15.61 0.80 -1.31
C PHE A 35 -14.38 1.34 -2.02
N VAL A 36 -13.30 0.57 -2.06
CA VAL A 36 -12.07 0.95 -2.75
C VAL A 36 -11.88 0.03 -3.95
N SER A 37 -11.86 0.62 -5.14
CA SER A 37 -11.67 -0.15 -6.36
C SER A 37 -10.18 -0.42 -6.56
N ASN A 38 -9.82 -1.68 -6.71
CA ASN A 38 -8.46 -2.04 -7.02
C ASN A 38 -8.09 -1.48 -8.39
N GLY A 39 -6.85 -1.03 -8.53
CA GLY A 39 -6.38 -0.44 -9.78
C GLY A 39 -6.69 1.04 -9.93
N GLN A 40 -7.40 1.63 -8.96
CA GLN A 40 -7.65 3.08 -8.94
C GLN A 40 -6.86 3.72 -7.81
N VAL A 41 -6.55 5.01 -7.97
CA VAL A 41 -5.77 5.72 -6.96
C VAL A 41 -6.58 5.80 -5.66
N CYS A 42 -5.88 5.55 -4.57
CA CYS A 42 -6.46 5.59 -3.23
C CYS A 42 -5.55 6.43 -2.35
N SER A 43 -6.14 7.35 -1.60
CA SER A 43 -5.39 8.16 -0.63
C SER A 43 -5.37 7.41 0.70
N THR A 44 -4.19 7.24 1.26
CA THR A 44 -4.03 6.52 2.52
C THR A 44 -4.13 7.48 3.70
N SER A 45 -4.17 6.93 4.90
CA SER A 45 -3.91 7.69 6.11
C SER A 45 -2.46 8.16 6.09
N ARG A 46 -2.12 9.04 7.03
CA ARG A 46 -0.75 9.56 7.12
C ARG A 46 0.26 8.43 7.31
N VAL A 47 1.32 8.49 6.55
CA VAL A 47 2.41 7.50 6.64
C VAL A 47 3.14 7.68 7.96
N GLU A 48 3.20 6.62 8.75
CA GLU A 48 3.88 6.63 10.04
C GLU A 48 5.36 6.29 9.91
N ARG A 49 5.69 5.36 9.01
CA ARG A 49 7.07 4.97 8.77
C ARG A 49 7.21 4.24 7.46
N LEU A 50 8.42 4.23 6.93
CA LEU A 50 8.75 3.41 5.78
C LEU A 50 9.25 2.06 6.27
N THR A 51 8.95 1.00 5.53
CA THR A 51 9.38 -0.36 5.84
C THR A 51 10.21 -0.91 4.69
N ASP A 52 10.82 -2.08 4.90
CA ASP A 52 11.64 -2.72 3.86
C ASP A 52 10.81 -3.09 2.64
N THR A 53 9.52 -3.34 2.81
CA THR A 53 8.64 -3.79 1.74
C THR A 53 7.62 -2.76 1.30
N GLY A 54 7.60 -1.58 1.92
CA GLY A 54 6.64 -0.56 1.56
C GLY A 54 6.56 0.52 2.62
N PHE A 55 5.39 0.72 3.19
CA PHE A 55 5.21 1.70 4.26
C PHE A 55 4.05 1.29 5.15
N GLU A 56 3.96 1.97 6.28
CA GLU A 56 2.92 1.69 7.28
C GLU A 56 2.22 2.97 7.65
N THR A 57 0.89 2.92 7.73
CA THR A 57 0.09 4.01 8.27
C THR A 57 -0.43 3.62 9.64
N VAL A 58 -1.26 4.49 10.23
CA VAL A 58 -1.85 4.20 11.53
C VAL A 58 -2.66 2.89 11.50
N ASN A 59 -3.33 2.61 10.41
CA ASN A 59 -4.31 1.52 10.35
C ASN A 59 -3.91 0.36 9.43
N THR A 60 -2.87 0.51 8.61
CA THR A 60 -2.64 -0.44 7.52
C THR A 60 -1.15 -0.56 7.22
N ILE A 61 -0.73 -1.77 6.88
CA ILE A 61 0.62 -2.02 6.37
C ILE A 61 0.51 -2.16 4.85
N TYR A 62 1.28 -1.36 4.12
CA TYR A 62 1.27 -1.36 2.66
C TYR A 62 2.54 -2.01 2.14
N VAL A 63 2.37 -2.97 1.23
CA VAL A 63 3.47 -3.73 0.65
C VAL A 63 3.58 -3.39 -0.83
N ALA A 64 4.77 -2.98 -1.25
CA ALA A 64 5.03 -2.58 -2.64
C ALA A 64 5.16 -3.82 -3.53
N MET A 65 4.43 -3.82 -4.63
CA MET A 65 4.47 -4.89 -5.62
C MET A 65 4.77 -4.31 -6.99
N VAL A 66 5.41 -5.10 -7.83
CA VAL A 66 5.62 -4.76 -9.24
C VAL A 66 5.13 -5.91 -10.09
N GLN A 67 4.75 -5.62 -11.32
CA GLN A 67 4.26 -6.65 -12.20
C GLN A 67 5.44 -7.44 -12.78
N GLY A 68 5.44 -8.75 -12.52
CA GLY A 68 6.43 -9.67 -13.07
C GLY A 68 5.87 -10.45 -14.23
N GLU A 69 6.65 -11.43 -14.71
CA GLU A 69 6.26 -12.23 -15.87
C GLU A 69 5.02 -13.07 -15.60
N SER A 70 4.89 -13.57 -14.39
CA SER A 70 3.76 -14.45 -14.03
C SER A 70 2.82 -13.81 -13.04
N GLY A 71 2.85 -12.50 -12.90
CA GLY A 71 1.95 -11.78 -12.01
C GLY A 71 2.68 -10.83 -11.08
N TRP A 72 2.01 -10.41 -10.02
CA TRP A 72 2.57 -9.46 -9.08
C TRP A 72 3.62 -10.13 -8.21
N VAL A 73 4.75 -9.45 -8.04
CA VAL A 73 5.84 -9.91 -7.17
C VAL A 73 6.27 -8.76 -6.27
N LEU A 74 6.93 -9.08 -5.18
CA LEU A 74 7.46 -8.06 -4.28
C LEU A 74 8.51 -7.22 -5.01
N LYS A 75 8.44 -5.94 -4.73
CA LYS A 75 9.40 -5.00 -5.29
C LYS A 75 10.81 -5.22 -4.77
#